data_8a51bd3e597015362a216bd68594a95c
#
_entry.id   8a51bd3e597015362a216bd68594a95c
#
_cell.length_a   1.000
_cell.length_b   1.000
_cell.length_c   1.000
_cell.angle_alpha   90.00
_cell.angle_beta   90.00
_cell.angle_gamma   90.00
#
_symmetry.space_group_name_H-M   'P 1'
#
loop_
_entity.id
_entity.type
_entity.pdbx_description
1 polymer ?
#
loop_
_entity_poly.entity_id
_entity_poly.type
_entity_poly.pdbx_seq_one_letter_code
_entity_poly.pdbx_strand_id
1 'polypeptide(L)'
;MKITLYKNIALAACSALVLASCKKQLDIPSRNSLDANVALTTKSGIQNAINSIYSILKRESHYGRDLFSVTDAMADIAFANGRSSRLLGENRNTALSNVIIWAGSYAAINEINLTLAAYPAIADATAAEKARWEGELKFLRAFYYFDLVRNYAYIPTFTVPSQDKGGVVITLQGFNSASGASSYFPSRSSTAACYAQVWSDLYASINLLSNSNRGRNYASKHAALALGSRIALYEGNWQRADSFATAAITLSGGIGSLTNTGNYVTGLRAADHPEGIFQVWYATLAENLGVNTSLAATHTTLSAPGAFAGVRQGQGDLVPNAFLLTQLGITGFPANLAQSPPPPALTYGSDIRNRLFEWGVNASGHYVECTKWLGKNGGANWDNTVVLRWAELYLNRAEARYRRGDEAGAWADLNVIRTARIVGFVVPGTPLTGQPLLDEIWRQRMLEFAFEGHRFYDLKRNGLSIVKTNPATNLPATDYRILPRIPTSEIDGNPNMVQNFGY
;
A
#
# COMPACT_ATOMS: atom_id res chain seq x y z
N MET A 1 -81.61 -8.05 -6.12
CA MET A 1 -80.90 -6.87 -5.52
C MET A 1 -80.09 -7.21 -4.23
N LYS A 2 -80.59 -8.05 -3.31
CA LYS A 2 -79.86 -8.37 -2.05
C LYS A 2 -78.59 -9.23 -2.24
N ILE A 3 -78.53 -10.18 -3.21
CA ILE A 3 -77.39 -11.10 -3.42
C ILE A 3 -76.16 -10.34 -4.02
N THR A 4 -76.41 -9.34 -4.86
CA THR A 4 -75.31 -8.53 -5.46
C THR A 4 -74.62 -7.65 -4.43
N LEU A 5 -75.38 -7.14 -3.43
CA LEU A 5 -74.83 -6.32 -2.35
C LEU A 5 -73.90 -7.11 -1.43
N TYR A 6 -74.26 -8.35 -1.09
CA TYR A 6 -73.42 -9.20 -0.25
C TYR A 6 -72.14 -9.63 -0.97
N LYS A 7 -72.20 -9.86 -2.30
CA LYS A 7 -70.97 -10.14 -3.10
C LYS A 7 -70.00 -8.97 -3.15
N ASN A 8 -70.52 -7.76 -3.28
CA ASN A 8 -69.68 -6.55 -3.28
C ASN A 8 -69.08 -6.23 -1.92
N ILE A 9 -69.82 -6.48 -0.83
CA ILE A 9 -69.27 -6.32 0.54
C ILE A 9 -68.23 -7.39 0.85
N ALA A 10 -68.41 -8.63 0.43
CA ALA A 10 -67.43 -9.68 0.60
C ALA A 10 -66.15 -9.43 -0.21
N LEU A 11 -66.26 -8.89 -1.44
CA LEU A 11 -65.16 -8.53 -2.28
C LEU A 11 -64.34 -7.35 -1.69
N ALA A 12 -65.05 -6.34 -1.16
CA ALA A 12 -64.43 -5.19 -0.47
C ALA A 12 -63.70 -5.62 0.82
N ALA A 13 -64.29 -6.53 1.60
CA ALA A 13 -63.68 -7.06 2.82
C ALA A 13 -62.43 -7.91 2.52
N CYS A 14 -62.46 -8.77 1.45
CA CYS A 14 -61.26 -9.49 1.01
C CYS A 14 -60.16 -8.58 0.49
N SER A 15 -60.49 -7.51 -0.24
CA SER A 15 -59.54 -6.54 -0.71
C SER A 15 -58.88 -5.76 0.45
N ALA A 16 -59.63 -5.42 1.48
CA ALA A 16 -59.12 -4.74 2.69
C ALA A 16 -58.20 -5.65 3.52
N LEU A 17 -58.48 -6.96 3.59
CA LEU A 17 -57.63 -7.96 4.25
C LEU A 17 -56.28 -8.19 3.51
N VAL A 18 -56.28 -8.11 2.19
CA VAL A 18 -55.04 -8.24 1.39
C VAL A 18 -54.12 -7.01 1.55
N LEU A 19 -54.68 -5.84 1.77
CA LEU A 19 -53.93 -4.58 2.03
C LEU A 19 -53.40 -4.46 3.47
N ALA A 20 -53.92 -5.26 4.41
CA ALA A 20 -53.45 -5.28 5.80
C ALA A 20 -52.36 -6.33 6.05
N SER A 21 -51.99 -7.14 5.04
CA SER A 21 -51.02 -8.21 5.16
C SER A 21 -49.61 -7.71 4.88
N CYS A 22 -48.79 -7.78 5.92
CA CYS A 22 -47.33 -7.88 5.83
C CYS A 22 -46.48 -6.62 5.64
N LYS A 23 -46.64 -5.59 6.51
CA LYS A 23 -45.48 -4.71 6.74
C LYS A 23 -44.35 -5.41 7.49
N LYS A 24 -44.63 -6.42 8.31
CA LYS A 24 -43.63 -7.12 9.13
C LYS A 24 -42.81 -8.19 8.37
N GLN A 25 -43.23 -8.62 7.18
CA GLN A 25 -42.49 -9.62 6.39
C GLN A 25 -41.54 -9.01 5.33
N LEU A 26 -41.67 -7.69 5.09
CA LEU A 26 -40.75 -6.94 4.20
C LEU A 26 -39.51 -6.37 4.93
N ASP A 27 -39.54 -6.33 6.25
CA ASP A 27 -38.41 -5.96 7.10
C ASP A 27 -37.68 -7.22 7.62
N ILE A 28 -37.30 -8.14 6.72
CA ILE A 28 -36.33 -9.17 7.08
C ILE A 28 -34.95 -8.48 7.06
N PRO A 29 -34.33 -8.24 8.24
CA PRO A 29 -32.96 -7.75 8.25
C PRO A 29 -32.12 -8.78 7.47
N SER A 30 -31.31 -8.28 6.53
CA SER A 30 -30.38 -9.12 5.78
C SER A 30 -29.64 -10.03 6.76
N ARG A 31 -29.79 -11.33 6.64
CA ARG A 31 -29.08 -12.31 7.50
C ARG A 31 -27.56 -12.21 7.39
N ASN A 32 -27.07 -11.50 6.39
CA ASN A 32 -25.64 -11.30 6.07
C ASN A 32 -25.14 -9.86 6.34
N SER A 33 -26.00 -8.93 6.80
CA SER A 33 -25.56 -7.61 7.24
C SER A 33 -26.14 -7.33 8.62
N LEU A 34 -25.28 -7.29 9.64
CA LEU A 34 -25.65 -6.71 10.95
C LEU A 34 -25.92 -5.21 10.73
N ASP A 35 -27.06 -4.72 11.25
CA ASP A 35 -27.30 -3.30 11.34
C ASP A 35 -26.12 -2.64 12.10
N ALA A 36 -25.49 -1.65 11.49
CA ALA A 36 -24.33 -0.96 12.08
C ALA A 36 -24.62 -0.45 13.50
N ASN A 37 -25.87 -0.07 13.78
CA ASN A 37 -26.31 0.35 15.10
C ASN A 37 -26.30 -0.78 16.14
N VAL A 38 -26.42 -2.05 15.72
CA VAL A 38 -26.35 -3.24 16.58
C VAL A 38 -24.93 -3.81 16.61
N ALA A 39 -24.23 -3.75 15.47
CA ALA A 39 -22.88 -4.31 15.32
C ALA A 39 -21.86 -3.66 16.27
N LEU A 40 -21.93 -2.35 16.48
CA LEU A 40 -20.95 -1.58 17.26
C LEU A 40 -21.31 -1.44 18.76
N THR A 41 -22.21 -2.27 19.30
CA THR A 41 -22.66 -2.22 20.70
C THR A 41 -21.97 -3.21 21.62
N THR A 42 -21.10 -4.06 21.10
CA THR A 42 -20.40 -5.12 21.87
C THR A 42 -18.89 -5.10 21.60
N LYS A 43 -18.11 -5.66 22.53
CA LYS A 43 -16.65 -5.86 22.35
C LYS A 43 -16.30 -6.60 21.05
N SER A 44 -17.04 -7.69 20.77
CA SER A 44 -16.82 -8.48 19.56
C SER A 44 -17.17 -7.68 18.31
N GLY A 45 -18.21 -6.87 18.37
CA GLY A 45 -18.61 -5.98 17.27
C GLY A 45 -17.53 -4.95 16.94
N ILE A 46 -17.00 -4.26 17.95
CA ILE A 46 -15.87 -3.33 17.78
C ILE A 46 -14.65 -4.04 17.20
N GLN A 47 -14.30 -5.21 17.72
CA GLN A 47 -13.14 -5.97 17.22
C GLN A 47 -13.35 -6.43 15.76
N ASN A 48 -14.55 -6.84 15.39
CA ASN A 48 -14.88 -7.24 14.02
C ASN A 48 -14.84 -6.04 13.05
N ALA A 49 -15.32 -4.87 13.47
CA ALA A 49 -15.20 -3.64 12.68
C ALA A 49 -13.72 -3.29 12.44
N ILE A 50 -12.87 -3.34 13.47
CA ILE A 50 -11.42 -3.12 13.32
C ILE A 50 -10.82 -4.15 12.34
N ASN A 51 -11.16 -5.41 12.45
CA ASN A 51 -10.67 -6.46 11.54
C ASN A 51 -11.16 -6.23 10.09
N SER A 52 -12.40 -5.77 9.90
CA SER A 52 -12.94 -5.38 8.59
C SER A 52 -12.10 -4.25 7.96
N ILE A 53 -11.76 -3.22 8.75
CA ILE A 53 -10.92 -2.12 8.28
C ILE A 53 -9.54 -2.60 7.83
N TYR A 54 -8.89 -3.50 8.59
CA TYR A 54 -7.63 -4.15 8.14
C TYR A 54 -7.83 -4.95 6.85
N SER A 55 -8.99 -5.59 6.65
CA SER A 55 -9.23 -6.40 5.46
C SER A 55 -9.31 -5.57 4.18
N ILE A 56 -9.65 -4.28 4.26
CA ILE A 56 -9.64 -3.39 3.10
C ILE A 56 -8.23 -3.23 2.52
N LEU A 57 -7.19 -3.28 3.36
CA LEU A 57 -5.80 -3.26 2.89
C LEU A 57 -5.43 -4.46 2.01
N LYS A 58 -6.16 -5.60 2.13
CA LYS A 58 -5.94 -6.81 1.31
C LYS A 58 -6.47 -6.68 -0.11
N ARG A 59 -7.33 -5.69 -0.39
CA ARG A 59 -7.96 -5.54 -1.72
C ARG A 59 -6.91 -5.35 -2.80
N GLU A 60 -7.23 -5.80 -4.02
CA GLU A 60 -6.42 -5.63 -5.22
C GLU A 60 -5.96 -4.18 -5.39
N SER A 61 -6.88 -3.22 -5.26
CA SER A 61 -6.60 -1.78 -5.39
C SER A 61 -5.63 -1.23 -4.34
N HIS A 62 -5.42 -1.93 -3.24
CA HIS A 62 -4.51 -1.54 -2.15
C HIS A 62 -3.23 -2.40 -2.16
N TYR A 63 -2.88 -2.98 -1.02
CA TYR A 63 -1.64 -3.77 -0.86
C TYR A 63 -1.75 -5.19 -1.40
N GLY A 64 -2.93 -5.60 -1.87
CA GLY A 64 -3.11 -6.85 -2.58
C GLY A 64 -2.40 -6.86 -3.95
N ARG A 65 -2.25 -5.69 -4.60
CA ARG A 65 -1.50 -5.52 -5.85
C ARG A 65 -1.12 -4.07 -6.15
N ASP A 66 -2.11 -3.16 -6.27
CA ASP A 66 -1.95 -1.93 -7.03
C ASP A 66 -1.01 -0.91 -6.41
N LEU A 67 -1.02 -0.78 -5.08
CA LEU A 67 -0.08 0.13 -4.40
C LEU A 67 1.39 -0.25 -4.63
N PHE A 68 1.68 -1.49 -5.04
CA PHE A 68 3.02 -1.92 -5.42
C PHE A 68 3.17 -2.02 -6.94
N SER A 69 2.34 -2.84 -7.60
CA SER A 69 2.53 -3.15 -9.02
C SER A 69 2.24 -1.96 -9.94
N VAL A 70 1.19 -1.17 -9.67
CA VAL A 70 0.86 0.01 -10.49
C VAL A 70 1.93 1.09 -10.31
N THR A 71 2.36 1.36 -9.09
CA THR A 71 3.38 2.37 -8.84
C THR A 71 4.75 1.98 -9.39
N ASP A 72 5.13 0.69 -9.35
CA ASP A 72 6.35 0.23 -9.99
C ASP A 72 6.25 0.21 -11.53
N ALA A 73 5.06 -0.08 -12.10
CA ALA A 73 4.80 0.07 -13.53
C ALA A 73 4.91 1.53 -13.99
N MET A 74 4.48 2.48 -13.17
CA MET A 74 4.60 3.91 -13.44
C MET A 74 6.03 4.44 -13.28
N ALA A 75 6.88 3.77 -12.49
CA ALA A 75 8.27 4.16 -12.23
C ALA A 75 9.22 3.77 -13.38
N ASP A 76 10.51 3.96 -13.16
CA ASP A 76 11.61 3.76 -14.12
C ASP A 76 12.36 2.43 -13.98
N ILE A 77 11.89 1.49 -13.14
CA ILE A 77 12.59 0.24 -12.82
C ILE A 77 11.97 -1.03 -13.42
N ALA A 78 10.77 -0.93 -13.94
CA ALA A 78 10.02 -2.06 -14.45
C ALA A 78 9.29 -1.71 -15.75
N PHE A 79 8.80 -2.74 -16.45
CA PHE A 79 7.92 -2.55 -17.59
C PHE A 79 6.88 -3.66 -17.70
N ALA A 80 5.72 -3.32 -18.28
CA ALA A 80 4.70 -4.30 -18.63
C ALA A 80 5.09 -4.98 -19.95
N ASN A 81 5.28 -6.30 -19.92
CA ASN A 81 5.86 -7.06 -21.03
C ASN A 81 4.86 -7.40 -22.15
N GLY A 82 3.61 -7.01 -22.02
CA GLY A 82 2.57 -7.21 -23.04
C GLY A 82 2.00 -8.63 -23.12
N ARG A 83 2.33 -9.53 -22.18
CA ARG A 83 1.70 -10.87 -22.11
C ARG A 83 0.20 -10.79 -21.89
N SER A 84 -0.25 -9.72 -21.26
CA SER A 84 -1.66 -9.36 -21.13
C SER A 84 -1.83 -7.86 -21.43
N SER A 85 -3.06 -7.36 -21.41
CA SER A 85 -3.33 -5.92 -21.52
C SER A 85 -3.13 -5.16 -20.21
N ARG A 86 -2.80 -5.84 -19.12
CA ARG A 86 -2.67 -5.24 -17.78
C ARG A 86 -1.43 -4.38 -17.69
N LEU A 87 -1.52 -3.30 -16.93
CA LEU A 87 -0.45 -2.36 -16.61
C LEU A 87 0.20 -1.65 -17.82
N LEU A 88 -0.34 -1.81 -19.04
CA LEU A 88 0.20 -1.14 -20.23
C LEU A 88 0.01 0.38 -20.20
N GLY A 89 -1.15 0.83 -19.70
CA GLY A 89 -1.45 2.25 -19.52
C GLY A 89 -0.55 2.88 -18.46
N GLU A 90 -0.41 2.22 -17.32
CA GLU A 90 0.44 2.62 -16.21
C GLU A 90 1.91 2.64 -16.63
N ASN A 91 2.35 1.62 -17.35
CA ASN A 91 3.72 1.56 -17.86
C ASN A 91 4.04 2.70 -18.85
N ARG A 92 3.06 3.15 -19.62
CA ARG A 92 3.19 4.30 -20.55
C ARG A 92 2.94 5.65 -19.88
N ASN A 93 2.56 5.67 -18.60
CA ASN A 93 2.12 6.86 -17.87
C ASN A 93 1.04 7.62 -18.63
N THR A 94 0.06 6.91 -19.21
CA THR A 94 -1.06 7.53 -19.91
C THR A 94 -2.01 8.19 -18.91
N ALA A 95 -2.70 9.23 -19.35
CA ALA A 95 -3.74 9.85 -18.53
C ALA A 95 -4.78 8.79 -18.12
N LEU A 96 -5.28 8.87 -16.90
CA LEU A 96 -6.23 7.96 -16.26
C LEU A 96 -5.65 6.61 -15.77
N SER A 97 -4.42 6.27 -16.12
CA SER A 97 -3.76 5.07 -15.59
C SER A 97 -3.10 5.38 -14.25
N ASN A 98 -3.61 4.82 -13.16
CA ASN A 98 -3.12 5.07 -11.80
C ASN A 98 -3.71 4.11 -10.76
N VAL A 99 -3.23 4.23 -9.51
CA VAL A 99 -3.75 3.50 -8.36
C VAL A 99 -5.16 4.00 -7.98
N ILE A 100 -6.12 3.09 -7.86
CA ILE A 100 -7.54 3.39 -7.62
C ILE A 100 -7.92 3.05 -6.17
N ILE A 101 -7.40 3.79 -5.19
CA ILE A 101 -7.65 3.53 -3.77
C ILE A 101 -8.75 4.40 -3.15
N TRP A 102 -9.28 5.41 -3.85
CA TRP A 102 -10.16 6.43 -3.29
C TRP A 102 -11.37 5.83 -2.56
N ALA A 103 -12.22 5.11 -3.27
CA ALA A 103 -13.46 4.58 -2.70
C ALA A 103 -13.20 3.60 -1.53
N GLY A 104 -12.20 2.71 -1.67
CA GLY A 104 -11.85 1.76 -0.62
C GLY A 104 -11.32 2.45 0.64
N SER A 105 -10.47 3.45 0.48
CA SER A 105 -9.91 4.21 1.60
C SER A 105 -10.97 5.02 2.32
N TYR A 106 -11.90 5.69 1.60
CA TYR A 106 -12.99 6.42 2.25
C TYR A 106 -14.02 5.51 2.92
N ALA A 107 -14.26 4.31 2.37
CA ALA A 107 -15.07 3.30 3.06
C ALA A 107 -14.42 2.89 4.39
N ALA A 108 -13.10 2.66 4.41
CA ALA A 108 -12.35 2.38 5.63
C ALA A 108 -12.42 3.55 6.63
N ILE A 109 -12.22 4.79 6.16
CA ILE A 109 -12.26 5.99 7.00
C ILE A 109 -13.66 6.18 7.60
N ASN A 110 -14.72 5.92 6.84
CA ASN A 110 -16.09 5.98 7.36
C ASN A 110 -16.30 4.95 8.48
N GLU A 111 -15.89 3.70 8.28
CA GLU A 111 -16.00 2.64 9.29
C GLU A 111 -15.14 2.95 10.52
N ILE A 112 -13.94 3.52 10.35
CA ILE A 112 -13.10 4.01 11.45
C ILE A 112 -13.83 5.08 12.25
N ASN A 113 -14.42 6.07 11.60
CA ASN A 113 -15.10 7.17 12.28
C ASN A 113 -16.33 6.68 13.07
N LEU A 114 -17.13 5.78 12.49
CA LEU A 114 -18.25 5.14 13.20
C LEU A 114 -17.78 4.35 14.41
N THR A 115 -16.70 3.58 14.26
CA THR A 115 -16.15 2.76 15.35
C THR A 115 -15.55 3.63 16.45
N LEU A 116 -14.85 4.73 16.10
CA LEU A 116 -14.32 5.71 17.05
C LEU A 116 -15.43 6.41 17.85
N ALA A 117 -16.58 6.63 17.24
CA ALA A 117 -17.73 7.21 17.93
C ALA A 117 -18.41 6.21 18.88
N ALA A 118 -18.37 4.90 18.55
CA ALA A 118 -19.12 3.88 19.27
C ALA A 118 -18.34 3.23 20.43
N TYR A 119 -17.02 2.95 20.27
CA TYR A 119 -16.26 2.17 21.25
C TYR A 119 -16.25 2.72 22.68
N PRO A 120 -16.32 4.06 22.93
CA PRO A 120 -16.31 4.58 24.31
C PRO A 120 -17.50 4.11 25.15
N ALA A 121 -18.65 3.84 24.50
CA ALA A 121 -19.88 3.42 25.15
C ALA A 121 -19.90 1.93 25.54
N ILE A 122 -18.92 1.13 25.16
CA ILE A 122 -18.84 -0.31 25.52
C ILE A 122 -18.54 -0.43 27.00
N ALA A 123 -19.57 -0.73 27.78
CA ALA A 123 -19.50 -0.66 29.24
C ALA A 123 -18.59 -1.74 29.87
N ASP A 124 -18.57 -2.93 29.30
CA ASP A 124 -17.76 -4.07 29.79
C ASP A 124 -16.32 -4.08 29.23
N ALA A 125 -15.94 -3.10 28.41
CA ALA A 125 -14.58 -2.99 27.92
C ALA A 125 -13.65 -2.34 28.95
N THR A 126 -12.49 -2.95 29.17
CA THR A 126 -11.44 -2.41 30.00
C THR A 126 -10.80 -1.16 29.39
N ALA A 127 -10.16 -0.33 30.19
CA ALA A 127 -9.43 0.84 29.72
C ALA A 127 -8.31 0.44 28.71
N ALA A 128 -7.65 -0.70 28.94
CA ALA A 128 -6.61 -1.21 28.02
C ALA A 128 -7.18 -1.66 26.66
N GLU A 129 -8.36 -2.30 26.65
CA GLU A 129 -9.04 -2.64 25.39
C GLU A 129 -9.43 -1.38 24.63
N LYS A 130 -10.03 -0.38 25.29
CA LYS A 130 -10.41 0.89 24.67
C LYS A 130 -9.21 1.64 24.11
N ALA A 131 -8.11 1.74 24.87
CA ALA A 131 -6.87 2.37 24.42
C ALA A 131 -6.27 1.67 23.19
N ARG A 132 -6.28 0.32 23.18
CA ARG A 132 -5.83 -0.44 22.02
C ARG A 132 -6.71 -0.21 20.79
N TRP A 133 -8.03 -0.27 20.91
CA TRP A 133 -8.94 -0.04 19.81
C TRP A 133 -8.78 1.37 19.24
N GLU A 134 -8.73 2.38 20.08
CA GLU A 134 -8.50 3.75 19.65
C GLU A 134 -7.14 3.89 18.95
N GLY A 135 -6.08 3.33 19.52
CA GLY A 135 -4.75 3.36 18.96
C GLY A 135 -4.67 2.70 17.58
N GLU A 136 -5.30 1.52 17.39
CA GLU A 136 -5.38 0.84 16.10
C GLU A 136 -6.21 1.65 15.08
N LEU A 137 -7.38 2.16 15.47
CA LEU A 137 -8.24 2.95 14.59
C LEU A 137 -7.57 4.25 14.12
N LYS A 138 -6.88 4.94 15.02
CA LYS A 138 -6.15 6.17 14.68
C LYS A 138 -4.93 5.88 13.81
N PHE A 139 -4.20 4.78 14.07
CA PHE A 139 -3.13 4.32 13.15
C PHE A 139 -3.68 4.09 11.74
N LEU A 140 -4.77 3.35 11.61
CA LEU A 140 -5.39 3.03 10.32
C LEU A 140 -5.90 4.28 9.62
N ARG A 141 -6.51 5.25 10.34
CA ARG A 141 -6.97 6.49 9.73
C ARG A 141 -5.82 7.35 9.23
N ALA A 142 -4.74 7.47 10.00
CA ALA A 142 -3.50 8.12 9.57
C ALA A 142 -2.93 7.44 8.32
N PHE A 143 -2.91 6.11 8.30
CA PHE A 143 -2.40 5.30 7.20
C PHE A 143 -3.19 5.49 5.91
N TYR A 144 -4.54 5.40 5.97
CA TYR A 144 -5.42 5.62 4.81
C TYR A 144 -5.34 7.05 4.29
N TYR A 145 -5.33 8.06 5.17
CA TYR A 145 -5.16 9.45 4.74
C TYR A 145 -3.79 9.72 4.13
N PHE A 146 -2.74 9.13 4.67
CA PHE A 146 -1.41 9.25 4.07
C PHE A 146 -1.34 8.61 2.69
N ASP A 147 -1.92 7.41 2.51
CA ASP A 147 -1.99 6.77 1.19
C ASP A 147 -2.82 7.59 0.20
N LEU A 148 -3.94 8.17 0.62
CA LEU A 148 -4.73 9.06 -0.22
C LEU A 148 -3.95 10.31 -0.62
N VAL A 149 -3.38 11.03 0.34
CA VAL A 149 -2.74 12.32 0.04
C VAL A 149 -1.48 12.16 -0.81
N ARG A 150 -0.63 11.15 -0.54
CA ARG A 150 0.58 10.90 -1.35
C ARG A 150 0.26 10.48 -2.79
N ASN A 151 -0.91 9.87 -3.03
CA ASN A 151 -1.38 9.52 -4.37
C ASN A 151 -2.00 10.72 -5.07
N TYR A 152 -3.04 11.33 -4.49
CA TYR A 152 -3.94 12.28 -5.15
C TYR A 152 -3.52 13.75 -5.03
N ALA A 153 -2.45 14.06 -4.30
CA ALA A 153 -1.89 15.40 -4.15
C ALA A 153 -0.39 15.44 -4.44
N TYR A 154 0.15 16.63 -4.56
CA TYR A 154 1.60 16.80 -4.57
C TYR A 154 2.18 16.42 -3.21
N ILE A 155 3.41 15.89 -3.23
CA ILE A 155 4.17 15.59 -2.01
C ILE A 155 4.87 16.89 -1.59
N PRO A 156 4.82 17.30 -0.30
CA PRO A 156 5.34 18.61 0.14
C PRO A 156 6.78 18.91 -0.24
N THR A 157 7.62 17.88 -0.41
CA THR A 157 9.01 18.05 -0.85
C THR A 157 9.17 18.48 -2.30
N PHE A 158 8.14 18.26 -3.15
CA PHE A 158 8.11 18.75 -4.53
C PHE A 158 6.68 19.04 -4.97
N THR A 159 6.39 20.30 -5.25
CA THR A 159 5.08 20.78 -5.71
C THR A 159 5.23 21.58 -6.99
N VAL A 160 4.16 21.62 -7.78
CA VAL A 160 4.02 22.53 -8.94
C VAL A 160 2.89 23.51 -8.61
N PRO A 161 3.19 24.71 -8.07
CA PRO A 161 2.19 25.61 -7.48
C PRO A 161 1.04 25.98 -8.42
N SER A 162 1.31 26.16 -9.72
CA SER A 162 0.28 26.48 -10.73
C SER A 162 -0.70 25.33 -10.99
N GLN A 163 -0.34 24.10 -10.65
CA GLN A 163 -1.13 22.89 -10.87
C GLN A 163 -1.73 22.34 -9.57
N ASP A 164 -1.26 22.80 -8.40
CA ASP A 164 -1.71 22.28 -7.12
C ASP A 164 -3.18 22.67 -6.86
N LYS A 165 -4.00 21.65 -6.63
CA LYS A 165 -5.44 21.75 -6.30
C LYS A 165 -5.72 21.34 -4.86
N GLY A 166 -4.68 21.26 -4.03
CA GLY A 166 -4.78 20.85 -2.63
C GLY A 166 -4.66 19.35 -2.41
N GLY A 167 -4.96 18.95 -1.17
CA GLY A 167 -4.90 17.57 -0.70
C GLY A 167 -6.13 16.74 -1.05
N VAL A 168 -6.64 16.02 -0.07
CA VAL A 168 -7.83 15.17 -0.17
C VAL A 168 -8.90 15.66 0.82
N VAL A 169 -10.09 15.08 0.78
CA VAL A 169 -11.14 15.41 1.73
C VAL A 169 -10.79 14.84 3.11
N ILE A 170 -10.76 15.68 4.12
CA ILE A 170 -10.68 15.24 5.52
C ILE A 170 -12.10 15.22 6.10
N THR A 171 -12.55 14.04 6.52
CA THR A 171 -13.80 13.82 7.23
C THR A 171 -13.52 13.03 8.51
N LEU A 172 -14.04 13.51 9.63
CA LEU A 172 -13.92 12.87 10.95
C LEU A 172 -15.29 12.38 11.45
N GLN A 173 -16.33 12.57 10.64
CA GLN A 173 -17.67 12.08 10.87
C GLN A 173 -17.90 10.79 10.07
N GLY A 174 -18.53 9.79 10.70
CA GLY A 174 -18.99 8.57 10.04
C GLY A 174 -20.49 8.66 9.73
N PHE A 175 -20.88 8.03 8.62
CA PHE A 175 -22.28 7.95 8.16
C PHE A 175 -22.71 6.48 8.07
N ASN A 176 -23.81 6.12 8.72
CA ASN A 176 -24.39 4.78 8.72
C ASN A 176 -25.65 4.68 7.84
N SER A 177 -26.04 5.76 7.17
CA SER A 177 -27.18 5.79 6.26
C SER A 177 -26.93 6.69 5.05
N ALA A 178 -27.55 6.36 3.92
CA ALA A 178 -27.48 7.17 2.71
C ALA A 178 -28.09 8.57 2.93
N SER A 179 -29.18 8.67 3.71
CA SER A 179 -29.81 9.95 4.02
C SER A 179 -28.92 10.88 4.84
N GLY A 180 -28.12 10.33 5.77
CA GLY A 180 -27.15 11.12 6.53
C GLY A 180 -26.00 11.63 5.68
N ALA A 181 -25.59 10.86 4.67
CA ALA A 181 -24.49 11.23 3.77
C ALA A 181 -24.94 12.17 2.63
N SER A 182 -26.21 12.13 2.23
CA SER A 182 -26.70 12.80 1.00
C SER A 182 -26.62 14.33 1.00
N SER A 183 -26.44 14.95 2.16
CA SER A 183 -26.26 16.40 2.30
C SER A 183 -24.84 16.81 2.67
N TYR A 184 -23.90 15.87 2.72
CA TYR A 184 -22.51 16.12 3.10
C TYR A 184 -21.64 16.31 1.86
N PHE A 185 -21.34 17.56 1.56
CA PHE A 185 -20.55 17.97 0.39
C PHE A 185 -19.24 18.67 0.80
N PRO A 186 -18.26 17.93 1.35
CA PRO A 186 -17.00 18.53 1.78
C PRO A 186 -16.14 18.94 0.59
N SER A 187 -15.37 20.01 0.75
CA SER A 187 -14.31 20.39 -0.16
C SER A 187 -13.02 19.61 0.12
N ARG A 188 -12.10 19.59 -0.82
CA ARG A 188 -10.72 19.15 -0.57
C ARG A 188 -10.07 20.06 0.47
N SER A 189 -9.34 19.44 1.37
CA SER A 189 -8.48 20.16 2.33
C SER A 189 -7.15 20.54 1.67
N SER A 190 -6.44 21.51 2.20
CA SER A 190 -5.05 21.74 1.77
C SER A 190 -4.18 20.53 2.09
N THR A 191 -3.09 20.34 1.32
CA THR A 191 -2.11 19.28 1.59
C THR A 191 -1.57 19.37 3.02
N ALA A 192 -1.30 20.59 3.50
CA ALA A 192 -0.85 20.81 4.88
C ALA A 192 -1.88 20.37 5.93
N ALA A 193 -3.18 20.65 5.71
CA ALA A 193 -4.24 20.20 6.61
C ALA A 193 -4.38 18.67 6.61
N CYS A 194 -4.17 18.01 5.46
CA CYS A 194 -4.14 16.55 5.39
C CYS A 194 -3.00 15.97 6.23
N TYR A 195 -1.79 16.48 6.09
CA TYR A 195 -0.66 16.04 6.91
C TYR A 195 -0.87 16.35 8.41
N ALA A 196 -1.46 17.49 8.75
CA ALA A 196 -1.80 17.81 10.14
C ALA A 196 -2.74 16.78 10.76
N GLN A 197 -3.78 16.33 10.02
CA GLN A 197 -4.69 15.28 10.48
C GLN A 197 -3.97 13.93 10.61
N VAL A 198 -3.15 13.57 9.63
CA VAL A 198 -2.33 12.36 9.68
C VAL A 198 -1.44 12.34 10.93
N TRP A 199 -0.78 13.45 11.25
CA TRP A 199 0.04 13.57 12.46
C TRP A 199 -0.77 13.51 13.74
N SER A 200 -1.92 14.18 13.80
CA SER A 200 -2.81 14.12 14.97
C SER A 200 -3.20 12.69 15.33
N ASP A 201 -3.62 11.92 14.34
CA ASP A 201 -4.00 10.52 14.55
C ASP A 201 -2.78 9.63 14.88
N LEU A 202 -1.65 9.86 14.22
CA LEU A 202 -0.45 9.05 14.44
C LEU A 202 0.16 9.28 15.83
N TYR A 203 0.22 10.52 16.32
CA TYR A 203 0.68 10.81 17.68
C TYR A 203 -0.22 10.17 18.73
N ALA A 204 -1.54 10.25 18.56
CA ALA A 204 -2.48 9.57 19.45
C ALA A 204 -2.25 8.05 19.45
N SER A 205 -2.05 7.47 18.27
CA SER A 205 -1.74 6.04 18.12
C SER A 205 -0.43 5.64 18.84
N ILE A 206 0.65 6.40 18.69
CA ILE A 206 1.95 6.15 19.36
C ILE A 206 1.80 6.15 20.88
N ASN A 207 0.95 7.03 21.41
CA ASN A 207 0.74 7.14 22.86
C ASN A 207 -0.13 6.00 23.42
N LEU A 208 -1.07 5.49 22.61
CA LEU A 208 -2.06 4.49 23.02
C LEU A 208 -1.58 3.05 22.79
N LEU A 209 -0.74 2.82 21.78
CA LEU A 209 -0.27 1.47 21.43
C LEU A 209 0.97 1.07 22.23
N SER A 210 1.00 -0.21 22.63
CA SER A 210 2.17 -0.84 23.23
C SER A 210 3.09 -1.45 22.16
N ASN A 211 4.26 -1.91 22.59
CA ASN A 211 5.20 -2.64 21.74
C ASN A 211 4.75 -4.09 21.49
N SER A 212 4.12 -4.70 22.50
CA SER A 212 3.50 -6.01 22.36
C SER A 212 2.17 -5.83 21.64
N ASN A 213 2.04 -6.45 20.48
CA ASN A 213 0.84 -6.44 19.68
C ASN A 213 0.33 -7.86 19.44
N ARG A 214 -0.78 -7.95 18.74
CA ARG A 214 -1.39 -9.22 18.34
C ARG A 214 -0.65 -9.92 17.19
N GLY A 215 0.42 -9.32 16.67
CA GLY A 215 1.23 -9.75 15.53
C GLY A 215 1.57 -8.59 14.60
N ARG A 216 2.45 -8.82 13.62
CA ARG A 216 2.90 -7.79 12.66
C ARG A 216 1.80 -7.36 11.67
N ASN A 217 0.68 -8.05 11.66
CA ASN A 217 -0.50 -7.70 10.87
C ASN A 217 -1.45 -6.72 11.58
N TYR A 218 -1.09 -6.27 12.76
CA TYR A 218 -1.81 -5.25 13.52
C TYR A 218 -0.93 -4.06 13.83
N ALA A 219 -1.56 -2.91 14.03
CA ALA A 219 -0.87 -1.71 14.48
C ALA A 219 -0.17 -1.92 15.82
N SER A 220 1.02 -1.38 15.94
CA SER A 220 1.85 -1.39 17.13
C SER A 220 2.58 -0.06 17.25
N LYS A 221 3.16 0.22 18.39
CA LYS A 221 4.00 1.42 18.56
C LYS A 221 5.16 1.43 17.56
N HIS A 222 5.78 0.27 17.26
CA HIS A 222 6.80 0.14 16.22
C HIS A 222 6.25 0.54 14.83
N ALA A 223 5.07 0.03 14.46
CA ALA A 223 4.45 0.34 13.17
C ALA A 223 4.11 1.83 13.05
N ALA A 224 3.61 2.44 14.13
CA ALA A 224 3.30 3.87 14.16
C ALA A 224 4.56 4.74 14.05
N LEU A 225 5.66 4.39 14.74
CA LEU A 225 6.94 5.08 14.60
C LEU A 225 7.55 4.91 13.21
N ALA A 226 7.47 3.71 12.62
CA ALA A 226 7.94 3.44 11.28
C ALA A 226 7.17 4.25 10.22
N LEU A 227 5.84 4.27 10.33
CA LEU A 227 4.98 5.09 9.48
C LEU A 227 5.31 6.58 9.65
N GLY A 228 5.54 7.04 10.88
CA GLY A 228 5.95 8.42 11.17
C GLY A 228 7.25 8.83 10.49
N SER A 229 8.24 7.94 10.45
CA SER A 229 9.49 8.18 9.70
C SER A 229 9.22 8.36 8.20
N ARG A 230 8.37 7.52 7.59
CA ARG A 230 7.99 7.64 6.18
C ARG A 230 7.24 8.94 5.90
N ILE A 231 6.23 9.29 6.71
CA ILE A 231 5.44 10.51 6.56
C ILE A 231 6.34 11.74 6.66
N ALA A 232 7.21 11.80 7.65
CA ALA A 232 8.13 12.92 7.85
C ALA A 232 9.13 13.08 6.69
N LEU A 233 9.62 11.96 6.11
CA LEU A 233 10.46 11.98 4.92
C LEU A 233 9.73 12.60 3.72
N TYR A 234 8.45 12.28 3.53
CA TYR A 234 7.61 12.83 2.45
C TYR A 234 7.26 14.30 2.69
N GLU A 235 7.07 14.68 3.95
CA GLU A 235 6.82 16.08 4.34
C GLU A 235 8.06 16.97 4.20
N GLY A 236 9.28 16.37 4.13
CA GLY A 236 10.55 17.09 4.16
C GLY A 236 10.95 17.53 5.58
N ASN A 237 10.32 16.95 6.59
CA ASN A 237 10.71 17.20 7.98
C ASN A 237 11.82 16.21 8.39
N TRP A 238 13.03 16.52 7.98
CA TRP A 238 14.19 15.65 8.14
C TRP A 238 14.52 15.35 9.60
N GLN A 239 14.36 16.34 10.50
CA GLN A 239 14.53 16.13 11.93
C GLN A 239 13.56 15.08 12.47
N ARG A 240 12.30 15.18 12.09
CA ARG A 240 11.25 14.25 12.53
C ARG A 240 11.46 12.86 11.90
N ALA A 241 11.86 12.77 10.64
CA ALA A 241 12.14 11.50 9.96
C ALA A 241 13.27 10.72 10.66
N ASP A 242 14.37 11.39 11.01
CA ASP A 242 15.49 10.83 11.79
C ASP A 242 15.02 10.40 13.19
N SER A 243 14.30 11.28 13.90
CA SER A 243 13.85 11.01 15.28
C SER A 243 12.92 9.80 15.35
N PHE A 244 11.95 9.66 14.44
CA PHE A 244 11.04 8.52 14.40
C PHE A 244 11.74 7.22 14.01
N ALA A 245 12.64 7.25 13.02
CA ALA A 245 13.44 6.08 12.65
C ALA A 245 14.31 5.63 13.82
N THR A 246 14.99 6.58 14.47
CA THR A 246 15.82 6.30 15.64
C THR A 246 15.00 5.73 16.80
N ALA A 247 13.83 6.30 17.09
CA ALA A 247 12.96 5.80 18.15
C ALA A 247 12.48 4.36 17.88
N ALA A 248 12.09 4.05 16.63
CA ALA A 248 11.69 2.69 16.26
C ALA A 248 12.84 1.69 16.38
N ILE A 249 14.04 2.04 15.90
CA ILE A 249 15.25 1.20 15.99
C ILE A 249 15.64 0.97 17.45
N THR A 250 15.65 2.03 18.28
CA THR A 250 15.96 1.93 19.71
C THR A 250 14.96 1.04 20.45
N LEU A 251 13.66 1.19 20.14
CA LEU A 251 12.61 0.40 20.76
C LEU A 251 12.74 -1.10 20.46
N SER A 252 13.36 -1.48 19.33
CA SER A 252 13.69 -2.87 18.99
C SER A 252 14.94 -3.42 19.66
N GLY A 253 15.55 -2.68 20.57
CA GLY A 253 16.83 -3.04 21.21
C GLY A 253 18.04 -2.50 20.47
N GLY A 254 17.87 -1.55 19.56
CA GLY A 254 18.96 -0.86 18.85
C GLY A 254 19.49 -1.57 17.59
N ILE A 255 19.09 -2.81 17.35
CA ILE A 255 19.66 -3.66 16.29
C ILE A 255 18.84 -3.55 14.99
N GLY A 256 17.55 -3.18 15.08
CA GLY A 256 16.60 -3.25 13.96
C GLY A 256 16.91 -4.49 13.12
N SER A 257 16.12 -5.51 13.21
CA SER A 257 16.44 -6.89 12.78
C SER A 257 16.65 -7.03 11.27
N LEU A 258 17.76 -6.49 10.74
CA LEU A 258 18.12 -6.77 9.35
C LEU A 258 18.65 -8.21 9.24
N THR A 259 18.15 -8.92 8.24
CA THR A 259 18.70 -10.20 7.85
C THR A 259 20.05 -9.99 7.17
N ASN A 260 20.98 -10.87 7.45
CA ASN A 260 22.28 -10.88 6.75
C ASN A 260 22.17 -11.49 5.35
N THR A 261 23.25 -11.43 4.58
CA THR A 261 23.31 -11.93 3.20
C THR A 261 22.94 -13.41 3.08
N GLY A 262 23.24 -14.25 4.09
CA GLY A 262 22.91 -15.69 4.08
C GLY A 262 21.41 -15.98 4.23
N ASN A 263 20.68 -15.11 4.92
CA ASN A 263 19.28 -15.32 5.26
C ASN A 263 18.31 -14.36 4.54
N TYR A 264 18.81 -13.42 3.74
CA TYR A 264 17.99 -12.38 3.12
C TYR A 264 16.92 -12.96 2.18
N VAL A 265 17.30 -13.81 1.23
CA VAL A 265 16.39 -14.36 0.22
C VAL A 265 15.33 -15.26 0.87
N THR A 266 15.74 -16.15 1.77
CA THR A 266 14.82 -17.03 2.50
C THR A 266 13.89 -16.24 3.41
N GLY A 267 14.40 -15.19 4.06
CA GLY A 267 13.60 -14.30 4.91
C GLY A 267 12.56 -13.52 4.12
N LEU A 268 12.90 -13.00 2.93
CA LEU A 268 11.94 -12.32 2.06
C LEU A 268 10.83 -13.24 1.54
N ARG A 269 11.13 -14.54 1.39
CA ARG A 269 10.18 -15.57 0.97
C ARG A 269 9.46 -16.25 2.14
N ALA A 270 9.71 -15.85 3.38
CA ALA A 270 8.99 -16.34 4.54
C ALA A 270 7.60 -15.71 4.64
N ALA A 271 6.61 -16.49 5.11
CA ALA A 271 5.25 -16.00 5.35
C ALA A 271 5.21 -14.84 6.34
N ASP A 272 5.92 -14.97 7.46
CA ASP A 272 6.20 -13.87 8.38
C ASP A 272 7.59 -13.31 8.10
N HIS A 273 7.65 -12.18 7.41
CA HIS A 273 8.90 -11.56 6.99
C HIS A 273 9.71 -11.10 8.22
N PRO A 274 10.95 -11.57 8.42
CA PRO A 274 11.74 -11.28 9.62
C PRO A 274 12.03 -9.79 9.82
N GLU A 275 12.17 -9.03 8.73
CA GLU A 275 12.34 -7.57 8.77
C GLU A 275 11.01 -6.80 8.80
N GLY A 276 9.86 -7.48 8.76
CA GLY A 276 8.56 -6.84 8.74
C GLY A 276 8.24 -6.15 10.06
N ILE A 277 7.77 -4.91 10.00
CA ILE A 277 7.22 -4.15 11.11
C ILE A 277 5.69 -4.14 11.03
N PHE A 278 5.16 -3.96 9.83
CA PHE A 278 3.73 -4.05 9.54
C PHE A 278 3.51 -4.76 8.21
N GLN A 279 2.59 -5.74 8.22
CA GLN A 279 2.29 -6.58 7.07
C GLN A 279 0.79 -6.69 6.87
N VAL A 280 0.35 -6.72 5.62
CA VAL A 280 -1.01 -7.13 5.25
C VAL A 280 -1.02 -8.65 5.13
N TRP A 281 -1.80 -9.29 5.98
CA TRP A 281 -1.75 -10.74 6.19
C TRP A 281 -2.97 -11.43 5.60
N TYR A 282 -2.73 -12.45 4.78
CA TYR A 282 -3.74 -13.32 4.21
C TYR A 282 -3.75 -14.64 4.99
N ALA A 283 -4.62 -14.72 6.00
CA ALA A 283 -4.62 -15.80 6.99
C ALA A 283 -5.08 -17.15 6.43
N THR A 284 -5.91 -17.15 5.40
CA THR A 284 -6.51 -18.36 4.81
C THR A 284 -6.37 -18.34 3.30
N LEU A 285 -6.40 -19.53 2.69
CA LEU A 285 -6.38 -19.66 1.23
C LEU A 285 -7.59 -18.98 0.55
N ALA A 286 -8.72 -18.88 1.24
CA ALA A 286 -9.91 -18.19 0.74
C ALA A 286 -9.71 -16.67 0.54
N GLU A 287 -8.72 -16.09 1.20
CA GLU A 287 -8.35 -14.68 1.03
C GLU A 287 -7.39 -14.44 -0.15
N ASN A 288 -6.92 -15.52 -0.82
CA ASN A 288 -6.04 -15.43 -1.97
C ASN A 288 -6.74 -14.71 -3.14
N LEU A 289 -6.10 -13.68 -3.67
CA LEU A 289 -6.63 -12.92 -4.82
C LEU A 289 -6.49 -13.66 -6.16
N GLY A 290 -5.77 -14.78 -6.19
CA GLY A 290 -5.65 -15.67 -7.34
C GLY A 290 -4.72 -15.15 -8.45
N VAL A 291 -4.70 -15.93 -9.54
CA VAL A 291 -3.75 -15.78 -10.65
C VAL A 291 -3.92 -14.49 -11.46
N ASN A 292 -5.06 -13.84 -11.37
CA ASN A 292 -5.33 -12.64 -12.16
C ASN A 292 -5.13 -11.33 -11.40
N THR A 293 -5.17 -11.37 -10.07
CA THR A 293 -5.28 -10.14 -9.27
C THR A 293 -4.29 -10.05 -8.11
N SER A 294 -3.56 -11.13 -7.81
CA SER A 294 -2.58 -11.11 -6.72
C SER A 294 -1.30 -10.39 -7.11
N LEU A 295 -0.61 -9.88 -6.10
CA LEU A 295 0.72 -9.29 -6.23
C LEU A 295 1.71 -10.31 -6.82
N ALA A 296 1.72 -11.55 -6.30
CA ALA A 296 2.59 -12.62 -6.76
C ALA A 296 2.36 -12.92 -8.26
N ALA A 297 1.09 -13.12 -8.66
CA ALA A 297 0.76 -13.42 -10.05
C ALA A 297 1.18 -12.31 -11.03
N THR A 298 1.17 -11.06 -10.59
CA THR A 298 1.57 -9.93 -11.43
C THR A 298 3.09 -9.92 -11.70
N HIS A 299 3.90 -10.34 -10.72
CA HIS A 299 5.35 -10.22 -10.79
C HIS A 299 6.06 -11.50 -11.24
N THR A 300 5.45 -12.67 -11.11
CA THR A 300 6.10 -13.93 -11.51
C THR A 300 5.13 -14.95 -12.08
N THR A 301 5.67 -15.77 -12.98
CA THR A 301 5.00 -16.96 -13.52
C THR A 301 5.45 -18.23 -12.79
N LEU A 302 6.44 -18.14 -11.92
CA LEU A 302 7.06 -19.28 -11.25
C LEU A 302 6.18 -19.83 -10.13
N SER A 303 6.25 -21.15 -9.92
CA SER A 303 5.69 -21.84 -8.77
C SER A 303 6.67 -21.99 -7.60
N ALA A 304 7.95 -21.98 -7.91
CA ALA A 304 9.07 -22.10 -6.96
C ALA A 304 10.33 -21.48 -7.55
N PRO A 305 11.35 -21.16 -6.74
CA PRO A 305 12.65 -20.70 -7.24
C PRO A 305 13.26 -21.69 -8.23
N GLY A 306 13.78 -21.20 -9.35
CA GLY A 306 14.40 -22.03 -10.40
C GLY A 306 13.43 -22.86 -11.24
N ALA A 307 12.12 -22.79 -11.03
CA ALA A 307 11.12 -23.63 -11.71
C ALA A 307 10.71 -23.09 -13.10
N PHE A 308 11.62 -22.49 -13.86
CA PHE A 308 11.31 -21.90 -15.19
C PHE A 308 10.85 -22.91 -16.25
N ALA A 309 11.16 -24.19 -16.07
CA ALA A 309 10.67 -25.30 -16.93
C ALA A 309 9.35 -25.90 -16.42
N GLY A 310 8.80 -25.38 -15.33
CA GLY A 310 7.59 -25.87 -14.70
C GLY A 310 6.30 -25.35 -15.30
N VAL A 311 5.19 -25.64 -14.62
CA VAL A 311 3.87 -25.11 -14.98
C VAL A 311 3.74 -23.65 -14.53
N ARG A 312 3.20 -22.82 -15.42
CA ARG A 312 2.95 -21.41 -15.13
C ARG A 312 1.91 -21.25 -14.01
N GLN A 313 2.24 -20.49 -12.95
CA GLN A 313 1.37 -20.26 -11.79
C GLN A 313 0.90 -18.80 -11.66
N GLY A 314 1.51 -17.87 -12.40
CA GLY A 314 1.14 -16.46 -12.41
C GLY A 314 1.18 -15.86 -13.80
N GLN A 315 0.90 -14.58 -13.92
CA GLN A 315 0.90 -13.87 -15.20
C GLN A 315 2.28 -13.32 -15.55
N GLY A 316 3.05 -12.85 -14.56
CA GLY A 316 4.37 -12.25 -14.78
C GLY A 316 4.30 -11.06 -15.74
N ASP A 317 3.31 -10.18 -15.57
CA ASP A 317 3.07 -9.07 -16.50
C ASP A 317 4.06 -7.93 -16.31
N LEU A 318 4.45 -7.67 -15.05
CA LEU A 318 5.38 -6.61 -14.69
C LEU A 318 6.75 -7.20 -14.37
N VAL A 319 7.74 -6.85 -15.18
CA VAL A 319 9.09 -7.40 -15.10
C VAL A 319 10.13 -6.28 -14.95
N PRO A 320 11.31 -6.56 -14.36
CA PRO A 320 12.38 -5.57 -14.25
C PRO A 320 12.89 -5.19 -15.66
N ASN A 321 13.26 -3.92 -15.81
CA ASN A 321 13.91 -3.44 -17.01
C ASN A 321 15.45 -3.66 -16.93
N ALA A 322 16.16 -3.42 -18.05
CA ALA A 322 17.60 -3.60 -18.14
C ALA A 322 18.36 -2.70 -17.14
N PHE A 323 17.87 -1.50 -16.88
CA PHE A 323 18.47 -0.59 -15.93
C PHE A 323 18.52 -1.20 -14.51
N LEU A 324 17.38 -1.67 -13.99
CA LEU A 324 17.34 -2.30 -12.66
C LEU A 324 18.21 -3.58 -12.61
N LEU A 325 18.13 -4.43 -13.63
CA LEU A 325 18.93 -5.67 -13.69
C LEU A 325 20.44 -5.37 -13.63
N THR A 326 20.89 -4.38 -14.40
CA THR A 326 22.29 -3.93 -14.39
C THR A 326 22.69 -3.35 -13.03
N GLN A 327 21.84 -2.54 -12.42
CA GLN A 327 22.10 -1.98 -11.07
C GLN A 327 22.17 -3.05 -9.97
N LEU A 328 21.47 -4.17 -10.14
CA LEU A 328 21.56 -5.35 -9.27
C LEU A 328 22.78 -6.24 -9.57
N GLY A 329 23.57 -5.91 -10.61
CA GLY A 329 24.71 -6.72 -11.02
C GLY A 329 24.30 -8.03 -11.69
N ILE A 330 23.15 -8.09 -12.35
CA ILE A 330 22.69 -9.22 -13.14
C ILE A 330 23.15 -9.02 -14.58
N THR A 331 23.72 -10.06 -15.19
CA THR A 331 24.11 -10.08 -16.60
C THR A 331 23.68 -11.41 -17.24
N GLY A 332 23.86 -11.54 -18.57
CA GLY A 332 23.43 -12.74 -19.32
C GLY A 332 21.99 -12.64 -19.85
N PHE A 333 21.29 -11.53 -19.66
CA PHE A 333 20.00 -11.29 -20.29
C PHE A 333 20.17 -10.57 -21.65
N PRO A 334 19.27 -10.83 -22.64
CA PRO A 334 19.35 -10.18 -23.95
C PRO A 334 18.90 -8.72 -23.89
N ALA A 335 19.34 -7.91 -24.86
CA ALA A 335 19.03 -6.47 -24.92
C ALA A 335 17.51 -6.17 -24.99
N ASN A 336 16.74 -7.04 -25.64
CA ASN A 336 15.27 -6.91 -25.72
C ASN A 336 14.54 -7.50 -24.50
N LEU A 337 15.29 -8.03 -23.50
CA LEU A 337 14.80 -8.63 -22.26
C LEU A 337 13.92 -9.90 -22.43
N ALA A 338 13.63 -10.31 -23.66
CA ALA A 338 12.86 -11.50 -23.98
C ALA A 338 13.79 -12.59 -24.56
N GLN A 339 13.65 -13.82 -24.09
CA GLN A 339 14.48 -14.95 -24.51
C GLN A 339 13.63 -16.15 -24.93
N SER A 340 13.98 -16.77 -26.03
CA SER A 340 13.42 -18.07 -26.44
C SER A 340 13.99 -19.21 -25.59
N PRO A 341 13.26 -20.31 -25.36
CA PRO A 341 13.74 -21.49 -24.65
C PRO A 341 14.88 -22.18 -25.37
N PRO A 342 15.89 -22.77 -24.66
CA PRO A 342 16.17 -22.54 -23.24
C PRO A 342 16.81 -21.17 -23.01
N PRO A 343 16.48 -20.45 -21.93
CA PRO A 343 17.13 -19.19 -21.64
C PRO A 343 18.59 -19.42 -21.21
N PRO A 344 19.53 -18.49 -21.53
CA PRO A 344 20.90 -18.57 -21.05
C PRO A 344 20.98 -18.45 -19.53
N ALA A 345 22.07 -18.91 -18.94
CA ALA A 345 22.30 -18.73 -17.51
C ALA A 345 22.48 -17.23 -17.20
N LEU A 346 21.80 -16.76 -16.15
CA LEU A 346 22.05 -15.43 -15.58
C LEU A 346 23.32 -15.49 -14.72
N THR A 347 24.15 -14.45 -14.82
CA THR A 347 25.28 -14.24 -13.92
C THR A 347 24.91 -13.18 -12.89
N TYR A 348 25.21 -13.46 -11.63
CA TYR A 348 24.84 -12.61 -10.50
C TYR A 348 26.08 -12.07 -9.81
N GLY A 349 26.12 -10.76 -9.57
CA GLY A 349 27.15 -10.12 -8.76
C GLY A 349 26.99 -10.39 -7.25
N SER A 350 27.75 -9.67 -6.44
CA SER A 350 27.81 -9.86 -4.99
C SER A 350 26.60 -9.35 -4.21
N ASP A 351 25.71 -8.59 -4.84
CA ASP A 351 24.48 -8.08 -4.19
C ASP A 351 23.44 -9.19 -4.09
N ILE A 352 23.13 -9.65 -2.85
CA ILE A 352 22.22 -10.79 -2.64
C ILE A 352 20.79 -10.53 -3.13
N ARG A 353 20.38 -9.26 -3.26
CA ARG A 353 19.06 -8.89 -3.77
C ARG A 353 18.80 -9.37 -5.19
N ASN A 354 19.86 -9.56 -5.98
CA ASN A 354 19.79 -10.08 -7.34
C ASN A 354 19.20 -11.50 -7.41
N ARG A 355 19.33 -12.31 -6.34
CA ARG A 355 18.78 -13.68 -6.25
C ARG A 355 17.26 -13.74 -6.16
N LEU A 356 16.60 -12.58 -6.09
CA LEU A 356 15.15 -12.44 -6.17
C LEU A 356 14.66 -12.19 -7.61
N PHE A 357 15.54 -12.32 -8.60
CA PHE A 357 15.24 -12.11 -10.01
C PHE A 357 15.72 -13.32 -10.81
N GLU A 358 14.81 -14.03 -11.44
CA GLU A 358 15.03 -15.30 -12.09
C GLU A 358 14.26 -15.38 -13.41
N TRP A 359 14.66 -16.28 -14.31
CA TRP A 359 13.88 -16.55 -15.52
C TRP A 359 12.50 -17.11 -15.16
N GLY A 360 11.45 -16.51 -15.70
CA GLY A 360 10.09 -16.99 -15.56
C GLY A 360 9.74 -18.10 -16.56
N VAL A 361 8.59 -18.75 -16.33
CA VAL A 361 8.02 -19.75 -17.25
C VAL A 361 7.34 -19.07 -18.42
N ASN A 362 7.65 -19.46 -19.65
CA ASN A 362 6.84 -19.03 -20.79
C ASN A 362 6.95 -19.90 -22.04
N ALA A 363 5.83 -20.04 -22.73
CA ALA A 363 5.73 -20.67 -24.05
C ALA A 363 6.15 -19.72 -25.21
N SER A 364 6.08 -18.39 -25.02
CA SER A 364 6.28 -17.36 -26.05
C SER A 364 7.48 -16.44 -25.82
N GLY A 365 8.30 -16.71 -24.81
CA GLY A 365 9.49 -15.94 -24.45
C GLY A 365 9.64 -15.82 -22.94
N HIS A 366 10.85 -16.11 -22.44
CA HIS A 366 11.17 -15.95 -21.03
C HIS A 366 11.58 -14.50 -20.76
N TYR A 367 11.14 -13.97 -19.63
CA TYR A 367 11.61 -12.71 -19.05
C TYR A 367 12.25 -13.00 -17.70
N VAL A 368 13.19 -12.18 -17.28
CA VAL A 368 13.61 -12.16 -15.88
C VAL A 368 12.47 -11.58 -15.07
N GLU A 369 12.02 -12.27 -14.03
CA GLU A 369 10.85 -11.94 -13.21
C GLU A 369 11.25 -11.71 -11.76
N CYS A 370 10.47 -10.91 -11.02
CA CYS A 370 10.68 -10.69 -9.60
C CYS A 370 10.04 -11.81 -8.78
N THR A 371 10.82 -12.49 -7.97
CA THR A 371 10.40 -13.63 -7.13
C THR A 371 10.33 -13.30 -5.63
N LYS A 372 10.21 -12.02 -5.27
CA LYS A 372 9.94 -11.60 -3.89
C LYS A 372 8.62 -12.17 -3.36
N TRP A 373 7.64 -12.32 -4.26
CA TRP A 373 6.28 -12.75 -3.99
C TRP A 373 6.07 -14.13 -4.62
N LEU A 374 6.43 -15.19 -3.91
CA LEU A 374 6.49 -16.53 -4.48
C LEU A 374 5.78 -17.57 -3.59
N GLY A 375 4.48 -17.36 -3.31
CA GLY A 375 3.66 -18.33 -2.58
C GLY A 375 4.11 -18.53 -1.13
N LYS A 376 4.41 -17.45 -0.41
CA LYS A 376 4.99 -17.45 0.93
C LYS A 376 4.16 -18.22 1.96
N ASN A 377 2.83 -18.27 1.80
CA ASN A 377 1.93 -18.98 2.70
C ASN A 377 1.74 -20.48 2.31
N GLY A 378 2.60 -21.00 1.43
CA GLY A 378 2.58 -22.41 1.03
C GLY A 378 1.64 -22.73 -0.15
N GLY A 379 1.05 -21.72 -0.79
CA GLY A 379 0.23 -21.85 -1.99
C GLY A 379 0.59 -20.81 -3.04
N ALA A 380 0.40 -21.15 -4.32
CA ALA A 380 0.63 -20.19 -5.40
C ALA A 380 -0.26 -18.96 -5.23
N ASN A 381 0.31 -17.78 -5.50
CA ASN A 381 -0.39 -16.49 -5.42
C ASN A 381 -0.94 -16.12 -4.04
N TRP A 382 -0.48 -16.78 -2.99
CA TRP A 382 -0.90 -16.56 -1.60
C TRP A 382 0.28 -16.01 -0.79
N ASP A 383 0.39 -14.67 -0.76
CA ASP A 383 1.51 -13.97 -0.14
C ASP A 383 1.03 -12.88 0.82
N ASN A 384 1.67 -12.80 1.99
CA ASN A 384 1.55 -11.65 2.86
C ASN A 384 2.37 -10.49 2.28
N THR A 385 1.81 -9.27 2.32
CA THR A 385 2.46 -8.08 1.78
C THR A 385 3.14 -7.30 2.90
N VAL A 386 4.46 -7.17 2.84
CA VAL A 386 5.24 -6.37 3.80
C VAL A 386 5.12 -4.90 3.42
N VAL A 387 4.62 -4.08 4.33
CA VAL A 387 4.35 -2.66 4.07
C VAL A 387 5.36 -1.73 4.75
N LEU A 388 5.74 -2.05 5.98
CA LEU A 388 6.78 -1.35 6.73
C LEU A 388 7.81 -2.36 7.20
N ARG A 389 9.10 -2.08 6.99
CA ARG A 389 10.20 -2.96 7.38
C ARG A 389 11.46 -2.21 7.81
N TRP A 390 12.32 -2.89 8.54
CA TRP A 390 13.49 -2.28 9.19
C TRP A 390 14.45 -1.59 8.22
N ALA A 391 14.68 -2.15 7.04
CA ALA A 391 15.56 -1.53 6.04
C ALA A 391 15.10 -0.13 5.64
N GLU A 392 13.80 0.14 5.65
CA GLU A 392 13.27 1.47 5.34
C GLU A 392 13.68 2.50 6.38
N LEU A 393 13.69 2.13 7.66
CA LEU A 393 14.08 3.07 8.72
C LEU A 393 15.52 3.53 8.60
N TYR A 394 16.44 2.61 8.26
CA TYR A 394 17.85 2.97 8.02
C TYR A 394 17.99 3.90 6.79
N LEU A 395 17.29 3.60 5.70
CA LEU A 395 17.37 4.42 4.48
C LEU A 395 16.65 5.76 4.62
N ASN A 396 15.53 5.82 5.33
CA ASN A 396 14.86 7.08 5.69
C ASN A 396 15.76 7.94 6.56
N ARG A 397 16.42 7.32 7.55
CA ARG A 397 17.33 8.02 8.48
C ARG A 397 18.59 8.49 7.79
N ALA A 398 19.16 7.68 6.90
CA ALA A 398 20.33 8.08 6.09
C ALA A 398 20.03 9.32 5.26
N GLU A 399 18.91 9.34 4.52
CA GLU A 399 18.51 10.50 3.73
C GLU A 399 18.21 11.72 4.62
N ALA A 400 17.49 11.53 5.72
CA ALA A 400 17.16 12.60 6.66
C ALA A 400 18.40 13.23 7.30
N ARG A 401 19.38 12.42 7.70
CA ARG A 401 20.66 12.88 8.25
C ARG A 401 21.48 13.63 7.22
N TYR A 402 21.58 13.10 6.01
CA TYR A 402 22.22 13.81 4.90
C TYR A 402 21.61 15.21 4.69
N ARG A 403 20.27 15.28 4.59
CA ARG A 403 19.53 16.54 4.40
C ARG A 403 19.72 17.55 5.55
N ARG A 404 20.13 17.09 6.72
CA ARG A 404 20.43 17.90 7.89
C ARG A 404 21.90 18.26 8.04
N GLY A 405 22.76 17.78 7.12
CA GLY A 405 24.21 18.00 7.17
C GLY A 405 24.98 16.98 8.03
N ASP A 406 24.31 15.96 8.60
CA ASP A 406 24.96 14.84 9.28
C ASP A 406 25.36 13.75 8.27
N GLU A 407 26.35 14.05 7.43
CA GLU A 407 26.82 13.11 6.42
C GLU A 407 27.50 11.86 7.04
N ALA A 408 28.14 12.00 8.20
CA ALA A 408 28.76 10.87 8.90
C ALA A 408 27.70 9.88 9.40
N GLY A 409 26.63 10.36 10.00
CA GLY A 409 25.49 9.53 10.39
C GLY A 409 24.77 8.91 9.20
N ALA A 410 24.62 9.66 8.10
CA ALA A 410 24.05 9.16 6.86
C ALA A 410 24.89 8.02 6.25
N TRP A 411 26.22 8.18 6.22
CA TRP A 411 27.16 7.16 5.76
C TRP A 411 27.10 5.89 6.63
N ALA A 412 27.01 6.06 7.95
CA ALA A 412 26.89 4.94 8.86
C ALA A 412 25.62 4.10 8.57
N ASP A 413 24.45 4.75 8.48
CA ASP A 413 23.18 4.09 8.17
C ASP A 413 23.17 3.42 6.79
N LEU A 414 23.71 4.08 5.78
CA LEU A 414 23.88 3.51 4.45
C LEU A 414 24.68 2.22 4.47
N ASN A 415 25.78 2.17 5.24
CA ASN A 415 26.63 1.00 5.32
C ASN A 415 26.03 -0.14 6.14
N VAL A 416 25.09 0.12 7.03
CA VAL A 416 24.27 -0.94 7.65
C VAL A 416 23.55 -1.76 6.55
N ILE A 417 22.93 -1.07 5.60
CA ILE A 417 22.24 -1.73 4.47
C ILE A 417 23.24 -2.46 3.56
N ARG A 418 24.34 -1.80 3.17
CA ARG A 418 25.33 -2.39 2.25
C ARG A 418 25.97 -3.64 2.84
N THR A 419 26.30 -3.62 4.12
CA THR A 419 26.85 -4.80 4.83
C THR A 419 25.83 -5.94 4.88
N ALA A 420 24.56 -5.65 5.05
CA ALA A 420 23.51 -6.66 5.11
C ALA A 420 23.10 -7.20 3.73
N ARG A 421 23.50 -6.56 2.62
CA ARG A 421 23.04 -6.89 1.26
C ARG A 421 24.14 -7.28 0.29
N ILE A 422 25.38 -6.94 0.56
CA ILE A 422 26.49 -7.20 -0.39
C ILE A 422 27.44 -8.23 0.24
N VAL A 423 27.55 -9.38 -0.38
CA VAL A 423 28.43 -10.47 0.08
C VAL A 423 29.89 -10.00 0.07
N GLY A 424 30.58 -10.17 1.20
CA GLY A 424 31.98 -9.76 1.34
C GLY A 424 32.19 -8.24 1.38
N PHE A 425 31.15 -7.45 1.62
CA PHE A 425 31.27 -5.99 1.68
C PHE A 425 32.15 -5.55 2.86
N VAL A 426 33.11 -4.71 2.55
CA VAL A 426 33.95 -4.00 3.53
C VAL A 426 33.64 -2.52 3.42
N VAL A 427 33.33 -1.87 4.54
CA VAL A 427 33.06 -0.44 4.58
C VAL A 427 34.30 0.31 4.10
N PRO A 428 34.22 1.12 3.03
CA PRO A 428 35.36 1.90 2.54
C PRO A 428 35.90 2.84 3.62
N GLY A 429 37.21 2.92 3.73
CA GLY A 429 37.88 3.82 4.68
C GLY A 429 37.66 5.30 4.39
N THR A 430 37.36 5.64 3.12
CA THR A 430 36.99 7.02 2.72
C THR A 430 35.47 7.08 2.51
N PRO A 431 34.73 7.85 3.34
CA PRO A 431 33.32 8.05 3.18
C PRO A 431 32.96 8.77 1.88
N LEU A 432 31.80 8.44 1.29
CA LEU A 432 31.17 9.32 0.31
C LEU A 432 30.63 10.57 1.04
N THR A 433 30.70 11.72 0.37
CA THR A 433 30.18 13.00 0.85
C THR A 433 29.44 13.72 -0.26
N GLY A 434 28.65 14.73 0.09
CA GLY A 434 27.91 15.56 -0.88
C GLY A 434 26.95 14.74 -1.76
N GLN A 435 26.77 15.18 -2.99
CA GLN A 435 25.82 14.55 -3.93
C GLN A 435 26.09 13.06 -4.16
N PRO A 436 27.34 12.56 -4.31
CA PRO A 436 27.63 11.13 -4.39
C PRO A 436 27.09 10.29 -3.24
N LEU A 437 27.06 10.81 -2.00
CA LEU A 437 26.46 10.11 -0.86
C LEU A 437 24.94 10.01 -1.02
N LEU A 438 24.29 11.09 -1.39
CA LEU A 438 22.84 11.12 -1.60
C LEU A 438 22.44 10.18 -2.75
N ASP A 439 23.17 10.20 -3.86
CA ASP A 439 22.91 9.35 -5.01
C ASP A 439 23.02 7.87 -4.64
N GLU A 440 24.01 7.51 -3.81
CA GLU A 440 24.17 6.13 -3.34
C GLU A 440 23.05 5.74 -2.35
N ILE A 441 22.60 6.65 -1.47
CA ILE A 441 21.43 6.40 -0.60
C ILE A 441 20.20 6.12 -1.46
N TRP A 442 19.93 6.92 -2.49
CA TRP A 442 18.80 6.72 -3.39
C TRP A 442 18.94 5.45 -4.24
N ARG A 443 20.18 5.12 -4.68
CA ARG A 443 20.45 3.88 -5.38
C ARG A 443 20.16 2.66 -4.49
N GLN A 444 20.66 2.66 -3.25
CA GLN A 444 20.40 1.58 -2.31
C GLN A 444 18.91 1.46 -1.98
N ARG A 445 18.20 2.58 -1.88
CA ARG A 445 16.76 2.60 -1.66
C ARG A 445 16.00 2.00 -2.85
N MET A 446 16.36 2.35 -4.07
CA MET A 446 15.79 1.77 -5.30
C MET A 446 16.01 0.25 -5.36
N LEU A 447 17.22 -0.24 -5.09
CA LEU A 447 17.54 -1.67 -5.11
C LEU A 447 16.81 -2.44 -4.01
N GLU A 448 16.74 -1.86 -2.81
CA GLU A 448 16.10 -2.48 -1.65
C GLU A 448 14.61 -2.68 -1.85
N PHE A 449 13.91 -1.63 -2.33
CA PHE A 449 12.46 -1.61 -2.47
C PHE A 449 11.96 -1.83 -3.89
N ALA A 450 12.79 -2.32 -4.79
CA ALA A 450 12.35 -2.73 -6.13
C ALA A 450 11.19 -3.73 -6.01
N PHE A 451 10.10 -3.49 -6.70
CA PHE A 451 8.85 -4.26 -6.66
C PHE A 451 8.12 -4.22 -5.29
N GLU A 452 8.33 -3.13 -4.51
CA GLU A 452 7.60 -2.84 -3.27
C GLU A 452 6.88 -1.48 -3.31
N GLY A 453 6.72 -0.88 -4.49
CA GLY A 453 5.91 0.32 -4.71
C GLY A 453 6.53 1.63 -4.18
N HIS A 454 7.84 1.68 -3.93
CA HIS A 454 8.50 2.89 -3.39
C HIS A 454 9.00 3.82 -4.49
N ARG A 455 9.53 3.28 -5.61
CA ARG A 455 10.30 4.05 -6.59
C ARG A 455 9.53 5.23 -7.20
N PHE A 456 8.26 5.04 -7.55
CA PHE A 456 7.42 6.11 -8.09
C PHE A 456 7.33 7.30 -7.14
N TYR A 457 7.08 7.04 -5.86
CA TYR A 457 7.00 8.11 -4.86
C TYR A 457 8.35 8.74 -4.56
N ASP A 458 9.44 7.98 -4.61
CA ASP A 458 10.79 8.52 -4.46
C ASP A 458 11.13 9.50 -5.60
N LEU A 459 10.75 9.18 -6.85
CA LEU A 459 10.88 10.10 -7.98
C LEU A 459 9.99 11.34 -7.81
N LYS A 460 8.71 11.13 -7.49
CA LYS A 460 7.72 12.19 -7.31
C LYS A 460 8.13 13.18 -6.19
N ARG A 461 8.53 12.66 -5.02
CA ARG A 461 8.89 13.51 -3.87
C ARG A 461 10.22 14.28 -4.04
N ASN A 462 11.09 13.81 -4.91
CA ASN A 462 12.37 14.46 -5.20
C ASN A 462 12.34 15.31 -6.50
N GLY A 463 11.17 15.46 -7.14
CA GLY A 463 11.04 16.25 -8.36
C GLY A 463 11.83 15.68 -9.53
N LEU A 464 12.00 14.35 -9.57
CA LEU A 464 12.75 13.67 -10.62
C LEU A 464 11.83 13.19 -11.75
N SER A 465 12.28 13.36 -12.99
CA SER A 465 11.57 12.83 -14.16
C SER A 465 11.57 11.30 -14.16
N ILE A 466 10.49 10.70 -14.66
CA ILE A 466 10.39 9.26 -14.86
C ILE A 466 10.88 8.96 -16.29
N VAL A 467 12.09 8.42 -16.42
CA VAL A 467 12.70 8.12 -17.70
C VAL A 467 12.71 6.61 -17.91
N LYS A 468 12.00 6.14 -18.93
CA LYS A 468 11.88 4.72 -19.26
C LYS A 468 12.51 4.42 -20.62
N THR A 469 13.04 3.22 -20.74
CA THR A 469 13.58 2.69 -22.00
C THR A 469 12.61 1.75 -22.70
N ASN A 470 11.63 1.21 -22.00
CA ASN A 470 10.64 0.26 -22.55
C ASN A 470 9.23 0.47 -21.98
N PRO A 471 8.29 1.09 -22.72
CA PRO A 471 8.58 1.88 -23.92
C PRO A 471 9.39 3.12 -23.58
N ALA A 472 10.14 3.63 -24.55
CA ALA A 472 10.90 4.86 -24.36
C ALA A 472 9.95 6.03 -24.09
N THR A 473 9.94 6.51 -22.87
CA THR A 473 9.10 7.65 -22.42
C THR A 473 9.88 8.47 -21.43
N ASN A 474 9.59 9.78 -21.43
CA ASN A 474 10.08 10.70 -20.42
C ASN A 474 8.88 11.49 -19.90
N LEU A 475 8.53 11.27 -18.62
CA LEU A 475 7.51 12.02 -17.93
C LEU A 475 8.21 13.01 -16.97
N PRO A 476 8.23 14.30 -17.31
CA PRO A 476 8.78 15.32 -16.39
C PRO A 476 8.06 15.32 -15.05
N ALA A 477 8.78 15.64 -13.98
CA ALA A 477 8.16 15.75 -12.65
C ALA A 477 7.06 16.83 -12.58
N THR A 478 7.05 17.78 -13.53
CA THR A 478 6.04 18.83 -13.68
C THR A 478 4.86 18.44 -14.55
N ASP A 479 4.85 17.23 -15.12
CA ASP A 479 3.72 16.77 -15.93
C ASP A 479 2.51 16.46 -15.01
N TYR A 480 1.31 16.89 -15.43
CA TYR A 480 0.10 16.71 -14.64
C TYR A 480 -0.23 15.22 -14.36
N ARG A 481 0.22 14.29 -15.19
CA ARG A 481 0.00 12.85 -15.06
C ARG A 481 0.75 12.22 -13.87
N ILE A 482 1.60 12.98 -13.18
CA ILE A 482 2.17 12.60 -11.88
C ILE A 482 1.08 12.44 -10.81
N LEU A 483 -0.05 13.15 -10.97
CA LEU A 483 -1.21 13.00 -10.11
C LEU A 483 -2.31 12.24 -10.85
N PRO A 484 -3.07 11.37 -10.17
CA PRO A 484 -4.24 10.74 -10.74
C PRO A 484 -5.41 11.71 -10.83
N ARG A 485 -6.37 11.38 -11.69
CA ARG A 485 -7.68 12.00 -11.69
C ARG A 485 -8.42 11.67 -10.38
N ILE A 486 -9.10 12.64 -9.78
CA ILE A 486 -10.12 12.37 -8.76
C ILE A 486 -11.27 11.58 -9.45
N PRO A 487 -11.82 10.52 -8.83
CA PRO A 487 -12.88 9.74 -9.46
C PRO A 487 -14.04 10.63 -9.95
N THR A 488 -14.55 10.35 -11.15
CA THR A 488 -15.62 11.16 -11.76
C THR A 488 -16.87 11.19 -10.87
N SER A 489 -17.19 10.06 -10.24
CA SER A 489 -18.31 9.97 -9.30
C SER A 489 -18.25 11.00 -8.15
N GLU A 490 -17.04 11.35 -7.71
CA GLU A 490 -16.84 12.34 -6.66
C GLU A 490 -17.06 13.77 -7.18
N ILE A 491 -16.64 14.02 -8.40
CA ILE A 491 -16.83 15.33 -9.07
C ILE A 491 -18.31 15.55 -9.40
N ASP A 492 -18.96 14.53 -9.94
CA ASP A 492 -20.37 14.61 -10.35
C ASP A 492 -21.31 14.63 -9.13
N GLY A 493 -20.94 13.92 -8.06
CA GLY A 493 -21.75 13.78 -6.85
C GLY A 493 -21.59 14.91 -5.83
N ASN A 494 -20.53 15.72 -5.91
CA ASN A 494 -20.22 16.74 -4.92
C ASN A 494 -19.79 18.05 -5.60
N PRO A 495 -20.65 19.10 -5.58
CA PRO A 495 -20.38 20.37 -6.26
C PRO A 495 -19.18 21.15 -5.71
N ASN A 496 -18.70 20.78 -4.52
CA ASN A 496 -17.52 21.42 -3.89
C ASN A 496 -16.19 20.70 -4.23
N MET A 497 -16.26 19.60 -4.99
CA MET A 497 -15.05 18.88 -5.38
C MET A 497 -14.39 19.54 -6.58
N VAL A 498 -13.06 19.64 -6.52
CA VAL A 498 -12.22 20.20 -7.59
C VAL A 498 -11.30 19.10 -8.11
N GLN A 499 -11.28 18.94 -9.44
CA GLN A 499 -10.43 17.98 -10.14
C GLN A 499 -8.94 18.37 -10.05
N ASN A 500 -8.04 17.39 -10.13
CA ASN A 500 -6.62 17.66 -10.34
C ASN A 500 -6.38 18.33 -11.70
N PHE A 501 -5.33 19.14 -11.75
CA PHE A 501 -4.97 19.87 -12.96
C PHE A 501 -4.77 18.91 -14.16
N GLY A 502 -5.26 19.29 -15.32
CA GLY A 502 -5.09 18.54 -16.58
C GLY A 502 -6.17 17.49 -16.89
N TYR A 503 -7.18 17.33 -16.00
CA TYR A 503 -8.28 16.36 -16.18
C TYR A 503 -9.64 17.03 -16.30
#